data_bb5672bc8ecad2758ac373915960690a
#
_entry.id   bb5672bc8ecad2758ac373915960690a
#
_cell.length_a   1.000
_cell.length_b   1.000
_cell.length_c   1.000
_cell.angle_alpha   90.00
_cell.angle_beta   90.00
_cell.angle_gamma   90.00
#
_symmetry.space_group_name_H-M   'P 1'
#
loop_
_entity.id
_entity.type
_entity.pdbx_description
1 polymer ?
#
loop_
_entity_poly.entity_id
_entity_poly.type
_entity_poly.pdbx_seq_one_letter_code
_entity_poly.pdbx_strand_id
1 'polypeptide(L)'
;MKILPKLALAAAAALLCASCCPCRSYQKKTRRPLEGTEWQLIQLGGKSVRPEEGTFSLRFDAEKQTASGVGACNRFSGRYTAGERRALRIGPRASTMMACPDMDQERDYTEALEATTHYDMDGPMLLLLANGELRAVFQAQPAPAEEKR
;
A
#
# COMPACT_ATOMS: atom_id res chain seq x y z
N MET A 1 -21.25 -31.32 42.43
CA MET A 1 -19.84 -31.29 41.96
C MET A 1 -19.75 -31.25 40.43
N LYS A 2 -20.43 -30.29 39.75
CA LYS A 2 -20.46 -30.15 38.26
C LYS A 2 -20.20 -28.70 37.78
N ILE A 3 -19.67 -27.82 38.65
CA ILE A 3 -19.46 -26.39 38.30
C ILE A 3 -18.02 -26.11 37.89
N LEU A 4 -17.04 -26.90 38.33
CA LEU A 4 -15.62 -26.72 38.05
C LEU A 4 -15.26 -26.73 36.53
N PRO A 5 -15.81 -27.67 35.70
CA PRO A 5 -15.42 -27.68 34.27
C PRO A 5 -15.95 -26.48 33.48
N LYS A 6 -17.08 -25.89 33.90
CA LYS A 6 -17.65 -24.70 33.19
C LYS A 6 -16.86 -23.44 33.48
N LEU A 7 -16.32 -23.28 34.68
CA LEU A 7 -15.44 -22.16 35.05
C LEU A 7 -14.09 -22.23 34.32
N ALA A 8 -13.51 -23.43 34.18
CA ALA A 8 -12.26 -23.63 33.45
C ALA A 8 -12.41 -23.34 31.97
N LEU A 9 -13.55 -23.69 31.36
CA LEU A 9 -13.84 -23.41 29.95
C LEU A 9 -14.04 -21.90 29.69
N ALA A 10 -14.70 -21.20 30.61
CA ALA A 10 -14.90 -19.75 30.52
C ALA A 10 -13.58 -18.96 30.67
N ALA A 11 -12.69 -19.42 31.57
CA ALA A 11 -11.36 -18.81 31.71
C ALA A 11 -10.47 -19.03 30.51
N ALA A 12 -10.51 -20.21 29.87
CA ALA A 12 -9.77 -20.50 28.65
C ALA A 12 -10.27 -19.65 27.47
N ALA A 13 -11.59 -19.43 27.33
CA ALA A 13 -12.16 -18.57 26.30
C ALA A 13 -11.78 -17.09 26.47
N ALA A 14 -11.70 -16.60 27.72
CA ALA A 14 -11.27 -15.22 28.01
C ALA A 14 -9.78 -14.96 27.67
N LEU A 15 -8.92 -15.97 27.85
CA LEU A 15 -7.50 -15.90 27.51
C LEU A 15 -7.26 -15.84 25.99
N LEU A 16 -8.11 -16.48 25.18
CA LEU A 16 -8.01 -16.45 23.72
C LEU A 16 -8.40 -15.08 23.12
N CYS A 17 -9.28 -14.32 23.77
CA CYS A 17 -9.67 -12.98 23.33
C CYS A 17 -8.61 -11.90 23.62
N ALA A 18 -7.71 -12.13 24.58
CA ALA A 18 -6.68 -11.14 24.96
C ALA A 18 -5.50 -11.08 23.97
N SER A 19 -5.32 -12.07 23.09
CA SER A 19 -4.18 -12.15 22.18
C SER A 19 -4.32 -11.27 20.93
N CYS A 20 -5.52 -10.73 20.62
CA CYS A 20 -5.73 -9.87 19.45
C CYS A 20 -5.39 -8.38 19.64
N CYS A 21 -5.10 -7.92 20.86
CA CYS A 21 -4.84 -6.52 21.17
C CYS A 21 -3.55 -5.92 20.56
N PRO A 22 -2.40 -6.61 20.53
CA PRO A 22 -1.15 -6.00 20.06
C PRO A 22 -1.15 -5.73 18.55
N CYS A 23 -1.76 -6.58 17.73
CA CYS A 23 -1.83 -6.37 16.27
C CYS A 23 -2.66 -5.13 15.91
N ARG A 24 -3.79 -4.93 16.58
CA ARG A 24 -4.67 -3.78 16.33
C ARG A 24 -4.03 -2.46 16.78
N SER A 25 -3.30 -2.48 17.86
CA SER A 25 -2.53 -1.34 18.38
C SER A 25 -1.38 -0.97 17.43
N TYR A 26 -0.64 -1.96 16.94
CA TYR A 26 0.42 -1.78 15.96
C TYR A 26 -0.10 -1.17 14.66
N GLN A 27 -1.16 -1.73 14.10
CA GLN A 27 -1.76 -1.21 12.87
C GLN A 27 -2.24 0.24 13.02
N LYS A 28 -2.87 0.58 14.13
CA LYS A 28 -3.31 1.95 14.40
C LYS A 28 -2.13 2.93 14.49
N LYS A 29 -1.01 2.51 15.07
CA LYS A 29 0.19 3.34 15.26
C LYS A 29 1.00 3.53 13.98
N THR A 30 1.02 2.52 13.10
CA THR A 30 1.87 2.51 11.89
C THR A 30 1.13 2.91 10.62
N ARG A 31 -0.21 2.94 10.66
CA ARG A 31 -1.03 3.29 9.51
C ARG A 31 -0.69 4.69 9.00
N ARG A 32 -0.57 4.82 7.69
CA ARG A 32 -0.38 6.08 6.98
C ARG A 32 -1.61 6.39 6.13
N PRO A 33 -1.94 7.68 5.90
CA PRO A 33 -3.00 8.04 4.96
C PRO A 33 -2.60 7.63 3.54
N LEU A 34 -3.58 7.32 2.69
CA LEU A 34 -3.34 7.05 1.28
C LEU A 34 -2.68 8.24 0.59
N GLU A 35 -3.23 9.43 0.86
CA GLU A 35 -2.84 10.69 0.27
C GLU A 35 -1.74 11.38 1.08
N GLY A 36 -0.84 12.08 0.41
CA GLY A 36 0.28 12.77 1.03
C GLY A 36 1.44 11.89 1.48
N THR A 37 1.27 10.57 1.48
CA THR A 37 2.33 9.60 1.79
C THR A 37 3.11 9.26 0.54
N GLU A 38 4.43 9.17 0.66
CA GLU A 38 5.30 8.58 -0.36
C GLU A 38 5.33 7.07 -0.20
N TRP A 39 4.91 6.36 -1.24
CA TRP A 39 4.81 4.92 -1.29
C TRP A 39 5.92 4.33 -2.15
N GLN A 40 6.72 3.42 -1.59
CA GLN A 40 7.79 2.71 -2.26
C GLN A 40 7.37 1.29 -2.56
N LEU A 41 7.47 0.86 -3.81
CA LEU A 41 7.14 -0.52 -4.21
C LEU A 41 8.06 -1.52 -3.51
N ILE A 42 7.49 -2.58 -2.94
CA ILE A 42 8.23 -3.70 -2.32
C ILE A 42 7.86 -5.06 -2.91
N GLN A 43 6.71 -5.15 -3.60
CA GLN A 43 6.27 -6.37 -4.28
C GLN A 43 5.45 -6.03 -5.52
N LEU A 44 5.69 -6.73 -6.61
CA LEU A 44 4.99 -6.61 -7.89
C LEU A 44 4.67 -8.00 -8.45
N GLY A 45 3.38 -8.25 -8.76
CA GLY A 45 2.95 -9.54 -9.31
C GLY A 45 3.35 -10.75 -8.45
N GLY A 46 3.34 -10.60 -7.12
CA GLY A 46 3.75 -11.66 -6.20
C GLY A 46 5.27 -11.82 -5.99
N LYS A 47 6.10 -11.07 -6.71
CA LYS A 47 7.57 -11.11 -6.59
C LYS A 47 8.07 -9.93 -5.77
N SER A 48 9.00 -10.16 -4.85
CA SER A 48 9.67 -9.09 -4.10
C SER A 48 10.50 -8.22 -5.04
N VAL A 49 10.38 -6.91 -4.87
CA VAL A 49 11.16 -5.90 -5.59
C VAL A 49 12.08 -5.20 -4.60
N ARG A 50 13.33 -4.98 -4.99
CA ARG A 50 14.28 -4.13 -4.26
C ARG A 50 14.61 -2.94 -5.16
N PRO A 51 13.81 -1.88 -5.10
CA PRO A 51 14.01 -0.74 -5.96
C PRO A 51 15.28 0.02 -5.59
N GLU A 52 15.91 0.61 -6.58
CA GLU A 52 16.93 1.63 -6.36
C GLU A 52 16.28 2.89 -5.77
N GLU A 53 17.07 3.71 -5.09
CA GLU A 53 16.57 4.94 -4.49
C GLU A 53 15.94 5.86 -5.55
N GLY A 54 14.71 6.31 -5.28
CA GLY A 54 13.96 7.19 -6.17
C GLY A 54 13.24 6.50 -7.34
N THR A 55 13.31 5.15 -7.45
CA THR A 55 12.56 4.39 -8.45
C THR A 55 11.30 3.73 -7.84
N PHE A 56 10.35 3.33 -8.68
CA PHE A 56 9.12 2.63 -8.30
C PHE A 56 8.36 3.28 -7.13
N SER A 57 8.24 4.61 -7.18
CA SER A 57 7.51 5.39 -6.19
C SER A 57 6.11 5.76 -6.65
N LEU A 58 5.19 5.96 -5.69
CA LEU A 58 3.80 6.37 -5.92
C LEU A 58 3.36 7.35 -4.83
N ARG A 59 2.72 8.45 -5.23
CA ARG A 59 2.14 9.43 -4.32
C ARG A 59 0.79 9.90 -4.83
N PHE A 60 -0.16 10.06 -3.92
CA PHE A 60 -1.48 10.62 -4.19
C PHE A 60 -1.59 12.02 -3.60
N ASP A 61 -1.99 12.99 -4.42
CA ASP A 61 -2.23 14.38 -4.04
C ASP A 61 -3.75 14.61 -4.00
N ALA A 62 -4.29 14.84 -2.81
CA ALA A 62 -5.72 15.03 -2.60
C ALA A 62 -6.25 16.34 -3.20
N GLU A 63 -5.45 17.41 -3.18
CA GLU A 63 -5.88 18.72 -3.67
C GLU A 63 -5.99 18.72 -5.20
N LYS A 64 -5.00 18.12 -5.86
CA LYS A 64 -4.93 18.03 -7.34
C LYS A 64 -5.67 16.83 -7.90
N GLN A 65 -6.07 15.88 -7.06
CA GLN A 65 -6.64 14.59 -7.46
C GLN A 65 -5.72 13.87 -8.47
N THR A 66 -4.41 13.87 -8.20
CA THR A 66 -3.39 13.27 -9.05
C THR A 66 -2.60 12.19 -8.32
N ALA A 67 -2.33 11.10 -9.05
CA ALA A 67 -1.34 10.10 -8.69
C ALA A 67 -0.09 10.35 -9.51
N SER A 68 1.06 10.40 -8.88
CA SER A 68 2.35 10.65 -9.54
C SER A 68 3.44 9.79 -8.93
N GLY A 69 4.51 9.61 -9.66
CA GLY A 69 5.65 8.83 -9.19
C GLY A 69 6.68 8.60 -10.28
N VAL A 70 7.55 7.67 -9.98
CA VAL A 70 8.62 7.20 -10.87
C VAL A 70 8.47 5.69 -11.02
N GLY A 71 8.59 5.16 -12.23
CA GLY A 71 8.73 3.73 -12.48
C GLY A 71 10.20 3.31 -12.37
N ALA A 72 10.67 2.43 -13.24
CA ALA A 72 12.10 2.10 -13.30
C ALA A 72 12.94 3.30 -13.73
N CYS A 73 12.49 4.04 -14.72
CA CYS A 73 13.18 5.22 -15.24
C CYS A 73 12.25 6.36 -15.68
N ASN A 74 10.96 6.09 -15.82
CA ASN A 74 10.02 7.09 -16.30
C ASN A 74 9.22 7.71 -15.13
N ARG A 75 9.07 9.03 -15.21
CA ARG A 75 8.17 9.76 -14.31
C ARG A 75 6.78 9.77 -14.92
N PHE A 76 5.78 9.60 -14.09
CA PHE A 76 4.40 9.65 -14.52
C PHE A 76 3.56 10.57 -13.62
N SER A 77 2.47 11.07 -14.19
CA SER A 77 1.43 11.77 -13.46
C SER A 77 0.10 11.59 -14.18
N GLY A 78 -0.95 11.31 -13.44
CA GLY A 78 -2.30 11.12 -13.97
C GLY A 78 -3.36 11.37 -12.90
N ARG A 79 -4.62 11.43 -13.30
CA ARG A 79 -5.71 11.56 -12.36
C ARG A 79 -5.98 10.23 -11.65
N TYR A 80 -6.44 10.31 -10.39
CA TYR A 80 -6.99 9.16 -9.71
C TYR A 80 -8.38 9.49 -9.12
N THR A 81 -9.13 8.45 -8.83
CA THR A 81 -10.37 8.55 -8.06
C THR A 81 -10.33 7.53 -6.92
N ALA A 82 -10.62 7.99 -5.71
CA ALA A 82 -10.82 7.13 -4.56
C ALA A 82 -12.27 7.25 -4.10
N GLY A 83 -12.92 6.14 -3.81
CA GLY A 83 -14.33 6.07 -3.48
C GLY A 83 -14.61 5.21 -2.25
N GLU A 84 -15.90 4.96 -2.04
CA GLU A 84 -16.37 4.08 -0.97
C GLU A 84 -15.80 2.66 -1.11
N ARG A 85 -15.76 1.91 0.00
CA ARG A 85 -15.26 0.52 0.06
C ARG A 85 -13.84 0.37 -0.49
N ARG A 86 -13.03 1.44 -0.36
CA ARG A 86 -11.64 1.47 -0.84
C ARG A 86 -11.51 1.28 -2.36
N ALA A 87 -12.52 1.68 -3.11
CA ALA A 87 -12.40 1.74 -4.57
C ALA A 87 -11.28 2.73 -4.93
N LEU A 88 -10.41 2.36 -5.86
CA LEU A 88 -9.31 3.18 -6.35
C LEU A 88 -9.13 2.94 -7.85
N ARG A 89 -9.12 4.01 -8.62
CA ARG A 89 -8.80 3.97 -10.04
C ARG A 89 -7.71 4.99 -10.33
N ILE A 90 -6.67 4.55 -11.01
CA ILE A 90 -5.60 5.42 -11.51
C ILE A 90 -5.82 5.54 -13.01
N GLY A 91 -6.21 6.73 -13.43
CA GLY A 91 -6.60 7.01 -14.81
C GLY A 91 -5.41 7.10 -15.76
N PRO A 92 -5.67 7.49 -17.03
CA PRO A 92 -4.63 7.70 -18.02
C PRO A 92 -3.55 8.65 -17.49
N ARG A 93 -2.29 8.30 -17.74
CA ARG A 93 -1.14 9.02 -17.23
C ARG A 93 -0.32 9.61 -18.37
N ALA A 94 0.21 10.82 -18.16
CA ALA A 94 1.34 11.31 -18.91
C ALA A 94 2.61 10.67 -18.31
N SER A 95 3.50 10.20 -19.17
CA SER A 95 4.77 9.61 -18.76
C SER A 95 5.89 10.12 -19.66
N THR A 96 7.10 10.24 -19.12
CA THR A 96 8.30 10.36 -19.95
C THR A 96 8.52 9.05 -20.71
N MET A 97 9.28 9.10 -21.80
CA MET A 97 9.54 7.94 -22.65
C MET A 97 11.05 7.72 -22.77
N MET A 98 11.70 7.44 -21.65
CA MET A 98 13.10 7.08 -21.60
C MET A 98 13.25 5.56 -21.72
N ALA A 99 14.21 5.10 -22.50
CA ALA A 99 14.60 3.70 -22.53
C ALA A 99 15.62 3.42 -21.42
N CYS A 100 15.42 2.35 -20.67
CA CYS A 100 16.33 1.86 -19.65
C CYS A 100 16.38 0.33 -19.64
N PRO A 101 17.37 -0.28 -18.96
CA PRO A 101 17.49 -1.75 -18.92
C PRO A 101 16.25 -2.45 -18.36
N ASP A 102 15.53 -1.81 -17.41
CA ASP A 102 14.41 -2.40 -16.68
C ASP A 102 13.02 -2.10 -17.28
N MET A 103 12.94 -1.97 -18.62
CA MET A 103 11.69 -1.66 -19.32
C MET A 103 10.59 -2.70 -19.10
N ASP A 104 10.93 -3.97 -18.89
CA ASP A 104 9.93 -5.00 -18.60
C ASP A 104 9.30 -4.76 -17.22
N GLN A 105 10.09 -4.42 -16.22
CA GLN A 105 9.59 -4.10 -14.88
C GLN A 105 8.83 -2.77 -14.86
N GLU A 106 9.25 -1.78 -15.64
CA GLU A 106 8.49 -0.54 -15.89
C GLU A 106 7.10 -0.82 -16.43
N ARG A 107 6.99 -1.70 -17.44
CA ARG A 107 5.72 -2.11 -18.02
C ARG A 107 4.83 -2.81 -17.01
N ASP A 108 5.35 -3.81 -16.31
CA ASP A 108 4.60 -4.58 -15.31
C ASP A 108 4.09 -3.66 -14.18
N TYR A 109 4.90 -2.69 -13.76
CA TYR A 109 4.52 -1.68 -12.77
C TYR A 109 3.37 -0.79 -13.29
N THR A 110 3.51 -0.31 -14.51
CA THR A 110 2.50 0.52 -15.19
C THR A 110 1.17 -0.22 -15.33
N GLU A 111 1.21 -1.48 -15.77
CA GLU A 111 0.02 -2.33 -15.89
C GLU A 111 -0.65 -2.58 -14.52
N ALA A 112 0.12 -2.80 -13.46
CA ALA A 112 -0.42 -2.97 -12.11
C ALA A 112 -1.17 -1.73 -11.62
N LEU A 113 -0.65 -0.53 -11.90
CA LEU A 113 -1.31 0.74 -11.58
C LEU A 113 -2.61 0.92 -12.37
N GLU A 114 -2.60 0.64 -13.68
CA GLU A 114 -3.77 0.77 -14.56
C GLU A 114 -4.88 -0.23 -14.22
N ALA A 115 -4.50 -1.45 -13.89
CA ALA A 115 -5.43 -2.50 -13.53
C ALA A 115 -6.08 -2.30 -12.16
N THR A 116 -5.58 -1.37 -11.33
CA THR A 116 -6.05 -1.17 -9.96
C THR A 116 -7.55 -0.83 -9.92
N THR A 117 -8.30 -1.56 -9.12
CA THR A 117 -9.72 -1.34 -8.87
C THR A 117 -10.01 -0.96 -7.42
N HIS A 118 -9.21 -1.45 -6.49
CA HIS A 118 -9.34 -1.24 -5.06
C HIS A 118 -7.96 -1.16 -4.42
N TYR A 119 -7.91 -0.65 -3.20
CA TYR A 119 -6.72 -0.71 -2.37
C TYR A 119 -7.05 -1.26 -0.99
N ASP A 120 -6.06 -1.76 -0.29
CA ASP A 120 -6.14 -2.08 1.13
C ASP A 120 -4.92 -1.51 1.86
N MET A 121 -5.01 -1.45 3.19
CA MET A 121 -3.97 -0.90 4.05
C MET A 121 -3.67 -1.87 5.17
N ASP A 122 -2.41 -2.27 5.28
CA ASP A 122 -1.94 -3.10 6.39
C ASP A 122 -0.77 -2.41 7.12
N GLY A 123 -1.09 -1.73 8.21
CA GLY A 123 -0.13 -0.90 8.92
C GLY A 123 0.50 0.16 8.00
N PRO A 124 1.82 0.12 7.77
CA PRO A 124 2.51 1.04 6.88
C PRO A 124 2.49 0.62 5.42
N MET A 125 1.76 -0.43 5.06
CA MET A 125 1.72 -0.97 3.70
C MET A 125 0.44 -0.56 2.98
N LEU A 126 0.57 -0.22 1.69
CA LEU A 126 -0.51 -0.02 0.74
C LEU A 126 -0.52 -1.21 -0.23
N LEU A 127 -1.67 -1.86 -0.34
CA LEU A 127 -1.92 -2.97 -1.24
C LEU A 127 -2.81 -2.51 -2.39
N LEU A 128 -2.38 -2.68 -3.63
CA LEU A 128 -3.20 -2.42 -4.81
C LEU A 128 -3.77 -3.73 -5.35
N LEU A 129 -5.08 -3.74 -5.57
CA LEU A 129 -5.82 -4.91 -6.02
C LEU A 129 -6.53 -4.62 -7.35
N ALA A 130 -6.53 -5.63 -8.23
CA ALA A 130 -7.33 -5.64 -9.44
C ALA A 130 -8.36 -6.79 -9.33
N ASN A 131 -9.64 -6.44 -9.22
CA ASN A 131 -10.73 -7.42 -9.09
C ASN A 131 -10.53 -8.45 -7.97
N GLY A 132 -9.96 -8.01 -6.83
CA GLY A 132 -9.68 -8.86 -5.68
C GLY A 132 -8.32 -9.57 -5.70
N GLU A 133 -7.57 -9.47 -6.79
CA GLU A 133 -6.23 -10.03 -6.92
C GLU A 133 -5.17 -8.99 -6.56
N LEU A 134 -4.20 -9.37 -5.72
CA LEU A 134 -3.11 -8.49 -5.32
C LEU A 134 -2.13 -8.26 -6.48
N ARG A 135 -1.94 -7.02 -6.89
CA ARG A 135 -1.06 -6.62 -7.97
C ARG A 135 0.26 -6.02 -7.50
N ALA A 136 0.19 -5.15 -6.51
CA ALA A 136 1.39 -4.48 -5.99
C ALA A 136 1.26 -4.21 -4.50
N VAL A 137 2.38 -4.25 -3.79
CA VAL A 137 2.50 -3.85 -2.39
C VAL A 137 3.55 -2.75 -2.28
N PHE A 138 3.18 -1.71 -1.58
CA PHE A 138 4.05 -0.57 -1.30
C PHE A 138 4.24 -0.42 0.20
N GLN A 139 5.37 0.13 0.58
CA GLN A 139 5.66 0.55 1.94
C GLN A 139 5.75 2.06 2.02
N ALA A 140 5.12 2.64 3.04
CA ALA A 140 5.24 4.06 3.33
C ALA A 140 6.69 4.42 3.65
N GLN A 141 7.22 5.43 2.96
CA GLN A 141 8.51 6.01 3.29
C GLN A 141 8.37 6.95 4.50
N PRO A 142 9.40 7.07 5.34
CA PRO A 142 9.47 8.13 6.32
C PRO A 142 9.28 9.47 5.62
N ALA A 143 8.49 10.38 6.22
CA ALA A 143 8.46 11.75 5.73
C ALA A 143 9.91 12.28 5.69
N PRO A 144 10.31 13.01 4.63
CA PRO A 144 11.60 13.68 4.62
C PRO A 144 11.75 14.43 5.93
N ALA A 145 12.87 14.25 6.63
CA ALA A 145 13.15 15.02 7.83
C ALA A 145 13.07 16.50 7.44
N GLU A 146 12.13 17.25 8.01
CA GLU A 146 12.09 18.70 7.85
C GLU A 146 13.43 19.22 8.32
N GLU A 147 14.26 19.63 7.37
CA GLU A 147 15.49 20.37 7.67
C GLU A 147 15.10 21.65 8.37
N LYS A 148 15.20 21.64 9.70
CA LYS A 148 15.00 22.86 10.50
C LYS A 148 16.02 23.87 10.03
N ARG A 149 15.55 24.85 9.26
CA ARG A 149 16.27 26.10 9.03
C ARG A 149 16.27 26.95 10.30
#